data_3b67e7d6e03eb0b29bf88c90515613ac
#
_entry.id   3b67e7d6e03eb0b29bf88c90515613ac
#
_cell.length_a   1.000
_cell.length_b   1.000
_cell.length_c   1.000
_cell.angle_alpha   90.00
_cell.angle_beta   90.00
_cell.angle_gamma   90.00
#
_symmetry.space_group_name_H-M   'P 1'
#
loop_
_entity.id
_entity.type
_entity.pdbx_description
1 polymer ?
#
loop_
_entity_poly.entity_id
_entity_poly.type
_entity_poly.pdbx_seq_one_letter_code
_entity_poly.pdbx_strand_id
1 'polypeptide(L)'
;MRKNGMQMKDRAMGAMAGLALGDALGMPTQSMSAEQIRQYYDGPITKLMNAVPQQPIAPNMKAGAVTDDTEQAFVLAQRLIDDNGCIDNTRYAHDLLQWEAAMKAKGSLDLLGPSTKAALQKLTEGVSLEETGRFGTTNGGAMRAAPVGIAFRPGQALADAAWQSCVVTHNTVQGIEATTLVAAAVSFAIEGERDFLHLAVEFVQKLPQRGNWSAKASVLARVQYFMNWAETDGCRLNDDEFAAVLQWDCGTSVESNESVAAAFAIAARFFDDPTHALCFAAAIGGDTDTIAAIAGAMLGAWHGMQGFDKTMLDQVLSQLAEDNHLDLVGTVTSLSALRDDSALNDANIV
;
A
#
# COMPACT_ATOMS: atom_id res chain seq x y z
N MET A 1 0.35 -23.84 19.30
CA MET A 1 -0.67 -23.45 18.32
C MET A 1 -1.44 -22.17 18.71
N ARG A 2 -2.12 -22.04 19.88
CA ARG A 2 -2.91 -20.82 20.19
C ARG A 2 -2.11 -19.50 20.29
N LYS A 3 -0.85 -19.51 20.78
CA LYS A 3 -0.01 -18.30 20.84
C LYS A 3 0.38 -17.76 19.46
N ASN A 4 0.71 -18.66 18.51
CA ASN A 4 1.08 -18.25 17.14
C ASN A 4 -0.13 -17.65 16.39
N GLY A 5 -1.32 -18.25 16.50
CA GLY A 5 -2.51 -17.73 15.83
C GLY A 5 -2.96 -16.35 16.34
N MET A 6 -2.81 -16.06 17.63
CA MET A 6 -3.12 -14.73 18.19
C MET A 6 -2.12 -13.67 17.70
N GLN A 7 -0.83 -14.03 17.58
CA GLN A 7 0.20 -13.14 17.06
C GLN A 7 0.03 -12.87 15.56
N MET A 8 -0.37 -13.88 14.76
CA MET A 8 -0.67 -13.71 13.33
C MET A 8 -1.86 -12.77 13.10
N LYS A 9 -2.93 -12.92 13.88
CA LYS A 9 -4.08 -12.01 13.80
C LYS A 9 -3.72 -10.56 14.16
N ASP A 10 -2.91 -10.36 15.20
CA ASP A 10 -2.43 -9.02 15.58
C ASP A 10 -1.57 -8.40 14.49
N ARG A 11 -0.73 -9.16 13.82
CA ARG A 11 0.06 -8.73 12.65
C ARG A 11 -0.83 -8.38 11.46
N ALA A 12 -1.82 -9.20 11.16
CA ALA A 12 -2.79 -8.91 10.10
C ALA A 12 -3.60 -7.62 10.39
N MET A 13 -4.00 -7.42 11.67
CA MET A 13 -4.62 -6.16 12.11
C MET A 13 -3.65 -4.99 11.94
N GLY A 14 -2.38 -5.16 12.34
CA GLY A 14 -1.34 -4.16 12.20
C GLY A 14 -1.10 -3.75 10.76
N ALA A 15 -1.17 -4.70 9.80
CA ALA A 15 -1.01 -4.41 8.38
C ALA A 15 -2.07 -3.42 7.85
N MET A 16 -3.35 -3.69 8.09
CA MET A 16 -4.43 -2.78 7.63
C MET A 16 -4.47 -1.49 8.43
N ALA A 17 -4.23 -1.55 9.75
CA ALA A 17 -4.20 -0.38 10.60
C ALA A 17 -3.00 0.54 10.29
N GLY A 18 -1.84 -0.05 10.01
CA GLY A 18 -0.64 0.68 9.61
C GLY A 18 -0.79 1.33 8.22
N LEU A 19 -1.43 0.64 7.27
CA LEU A 19 -1.81 1.20 5.98
C LEU A 19 -2.66 2.46 6.17
N ALA A 20 -3.75 2.36 6.95
CA ALA A 20 -4.65 3.48 7.18
C ALA A 20 -3.99 4.64 7.94
N LEU A 21 -3.11 4.34 8.90
CA LEU A 21 -2.36 5.37 9.62
C LEU A 21 -1.36 6.09 8.71
N GLY A 22 -0.65 5.34 7.85
CA GLY A 22 0.28 5.91 6.88
C GLY A 22 -0.41 6.82 5.89
N ASP A 23 -1.51 6.36 5.28
CA ASP A 23 -2.39 7.13 4.41
C ASP A 23 -2.84 8.44 5.09
N ALA A 24 -3.42 8.36 6.29
CA ALA A 24 -3.90 9.53 7.03
C ALA A 24 -2.79 10.51 7.45
N LEU A 25 -1.56 10.04 7.68
CA LEU A 25 -0.40 10.91 7.96
C LEU A 25 0.12 11.60 6.70
N GLY A 26 0.16 10.88 5.56
CA GLY A 26 0.69 11.39 4.30
C GLY A 26 -0.30 12.25 3.52
N MET A 27 -1.61 12.02 3.65
CA MET A 27 -2.65 12.74 2.93
C MET A 27 -2.52 14.28 3.01
N PRO A 28 -2.25 14.91 4.17
CA PRO A 28 -2.14 16.37 4.24
C PRO A 28 -1.01 16.95 3.39
N THR A 29 0.02 16.18 3.12
CA THR A 29 1.27 16.61 2.47
C THR A 29 1.41 16.10 1.03
N GLN A 30 0.47 15.29 0.56
CA GLN A 30 0.45 14.69 -0.77
C GLN A 30 0.62 15.72 -1.88
N SER A 31 1.44 15.40 -2.86
CA SER A 31 1.74 16.24 -4.04
C SER A 31 2.39 17.60 -3.71
N MET A 32 2.98 17.75 -2.53
CA MET A 32 3.78 18.89 -2.13
C MET A 32 5.29 18.57 -2.19
N SER A 33 6.13 19.59 -2.41
CA SER A 33 7.55 19.43 -2.15
C SER A 33 7.85 19.44 -0.64
N ALA A 34 8.96 18.85 -0.22
CA ALA A 34 9.38 18.89 1.18
C ALA A 34 9.54 20.33 1.71
N GLU A 35 9.91 21.28 0.84
CA GLU A 35 9.99 22.70 1.20
C GLU A 35 8.60 23.29 1.49
N GLN A 36 7.60 22.99 0.64
CA GLN A 36 6.21 23.42 0.87
C GLN A 36 5.65 22.80 2.15
N ILE A 37 5.94 21.53 2.42
CA ILE A 37 5.52 20.86 3.66
C ILE A 37 6.08 21.58 4.87
N ARG A 38 7.38 21.84 4.90
CA ARG A 38 8.01 22.60 6.00
C ARG A 38 7.43 24.01 6.16
N GLN A 39 7.10 24.66 5.06
CA GLN A 39 6.51 26.01 5.08
C GLN A 39 5.09 26.01 5.63
N TYR A 40 4.25 25.04 5.23
CA TYR A 40 2.84 25.05 5.60
C TYR A 40 2.53 24.43 6.96
N TYR A 41 3.38 23.50 7.44
CA TYR A 41 3.13 22.77 8.68
C TYR A 41 4.05 23.15 9.83
N ASP A 42 4.91 24.17 9.66
CA ASP A 42 5.76 24.77 10.69
C ASP A 42 6.58 23.74 11.48
N GLY A 43 7.26 22.84 10.74
CA GLY A 43 8.16 21.84 11.33
C GLY A 43 7.93 20.42 10.83
N PRO A 44 8.53 19.43 11.50
CA PRO A 44 8.39 18.03 11.11
C PRO A 44 6.97 17.50 11.36
N ILE A 45 6.52 16.60 10.50
CA ILE A 45 5.25 15.88 10.70
C ILE A 45 5.47 14.86 11.82
N THR A 46 4.81 15.04 12.94
CA THR A 46 4.90 14.17 14.13
C THR A 46 3.54 13.75 14.68
N LYS A 47 2.47 14.19 14.04
CA LYS A 47 1.08 13.91 14.41
C LYS A 47 0.17 14.03 13.19
N LEU A 48 -1.06 13.57 13.32
CA LEU A 48 -2.09 13.78 12.31
C LEU A 48 -2.42 15.28 12.16
N MET A 49 -2.43 15.76 10.92
CA MET A 49 -2.62 17.17 10.58
C MET A 49 -3.84 17.35 9.68
N ASN A 50 -4.50 18.51 9.77
CA ASN A 50 -5.46 18.89 8.73
C ASN A 50 -4.71 19.29 7.45
N ALA A 51 -5.23 18.93 6.30
CA ALA A 51 -4.74 19.44 5.04
C ALA A 51 -4.96 20.97 4.97
N VAL A 52 -3.92 21.70 4.61
CA VAL A 52 -4.01 23.15 4.43
C VAL A 52 -4.88 23.52 3.22
N PRO A 53 -5.44 24.75 3.14
CA PRO A 53 -6.23 25.18 1.98
C PRO A 53 -5.46 25.13 0.66
N GLN A 54 -4.13 25.16 0.69
CA GLN A 54 -3.23 25.10 -0.46
C GLN A 54 -2.86 23.68 -0.89
N GLN A 55 -3.35 22.67 -0.18
CA GLN A 55 -3.11 21.26 -0.54
C GLN A 55 -3.70 20.96 -1.93
N PRO A 56 -2.90 20.41 -2.89
CA PRO A 56 -3.28 20.35 -4.30
C PRO A 56 -4.44 19.38 -4.60
N ILE A 57 -4.60 18.32 -3.80
CA ILE A 57 -5.50 17.19 -4.10
C ILE A 57 -6.75 17.23 -3.20
N ALA A 58 -6.56 17.32 -1.88
CA ALA A 58 -7.63 17.24 -0.89
C ALA A 58 -7.57 18.42 0.12
N PRO A 59 -7.73 19.69 -0.34
CA PRO A 59 -7.62 20.85 0.53
C PRO A 59 -8.66 20.80 1.65
N ASN A 60 -8.26 21.19 2.86
CA ASN A 60 -9.07 21.21 4.07
C ASN A 60 -9.56 19.85 4.57
N MET A 61 -9.01 18.73 4.08
CA MET A 61 -9.33 17.42 4.60
C MET A 61 -8.90 17.31 6.06
N LYS A 62 -9.72 16.66 6.89
CA LYS A 62 -9.51 16.61 8.34
C LYS A 62 -8.36 15.67 8.72
N ALA A 63 -7.67 16.00 9.80
CA ALA A 63 -6.65 15.15 10.41
C ALA A 63 -7.20 13.76 10.73
N GLY A 64 -6.53 12.72 10.26
CA GLY A 64 -6.92 11.32 10.44
C GLY A 64 -7.86 10.77 9.35
N ALA A 65 -8.31 11.61 8.41
CA ALA A 65 -9.06 11.12 7.24
C ALA A 65 -8.14 10.34 6.31
N VAL A 66 -8.68 9.30 5.72
CA VAL A 66 -8.00 8.41 4.76
C VAL A 66 -8.41 8.74 3.33
N THR A 67 -7.65 8.21 2.36
CA THR A 67 -7.85 8.41 0.93
C THR A 67 -8.19 7.10 0.21
N ASP A 68 -8.01 7.08 -1.10
CA ASP A 68 -8.22 5.91 -1.93
C ASP A 68 -7.28 4.73 -1.59
N ASP A 69 -6.11 4.99 -1.02
CA ASP A 69 -5.20 3.93 -0.54
C ASP A 69 -5.92 2.97 0.41
N THR A 70 -6.52 3.51 1.45
CA THR A 70 -7.24 2.73 2.45
C THR A 70 -8.59 2.23 1.92
N GLU A 71 -9.39 3.10 1.32
CA GLU A 71 -10.74 2.72 0.87
C GLU A 71 -10.69 1.63 -0.21
N GLN A 72 -9.78 1.72 -1.19
CA GLN A 72 -9.62 0.67 -2.22
C GLN A 72 -9.01 -0.63 -1.65
N ALA A 73 -8.19 -0.56 -0.61
CA ALA A 73 -7.74 -1.77 0.10
C ALA A 73 -8.93 -2.51 0.73
N PHE A 74 -9.89 -1.79 1.33
CA PHE A 74 -11.11 -2.41 1.84
C PHE A 74 -12.04 -2.94 0.73
N VAL A 75 -12.13 -2.25 -0.42
CA VAL A 75 -12.86 -2.76 -1.59
C VAL A 75 -12.25 -4.07 -2.08
N LEU A 76 -10.93 -4.16 -2.20
CA LEU A 76 -10.25 -5.40 -2.57
C LEU A 76 -10.43 -6.49 -1.50
N ALA A 77 -10.33 -6.15 -0.23
CA ALA A 77 -10.56 -7.08 0.87
C ALA A 77 -11.97 -7.69 0.80
N GLN A 78 -12.99 -6.87 0.58
CA GLN A 78 -14.36 -7.34 0.44
C GLN A 78 -14.52 -8.26 -0.77
N ARG A 79 -13.87 -7.96 -1.90
CA ARG A 79 -13.89 -8.82 -3.08
C ARG A 79 -13.26 -10.18 -2.82
N LEU A 80 -12.11 -10.21 -2.14
CA LEU A 80 -11.47 -11.47 -1.73
C LEU A 80 -12.36 -12.30 -0.81
N ILE A 81 -13.07 -11.65 0.12
CA ILE A 81 -13.98 -12.32 1.05
C ILE A 81 -15.19 -12.89 0.30
N ASP A 82 -15.85 -12.08 -0.53
CA ASP A 82 -17.07 -12.44 -1.25
C ASP A 82 -16.83 -13.56 -2.27
N ASP A 83 -15.66 -13.59 -2.89
CA ASP A 83 -15.28 -14.57 -3.89
C ASP A 83 -14.45 -15.74 -3.29
N ASN A 84 -14.40 -15.84 -1.96
CA ASN A 84 -13.70 -16.88 -1.21
C ASN A 84 -12.24 -17.08 -1.65
N GLY A 85 -11.48 -15.99 -1.69
CA GLY A 85 -10.07 -15.96 -2.06
C GLY A 85 -9.80 -15.85 -3.58
N CYS A 86 -10.81 -15.99 -4.43
CA CYS A 86 -10.69 -15.65 -5.85
C CYS A 86 -10.97 -14.17 -6.09
N ILE A 87 -10.50 -13.63 -7.22
CA ILE A 87 -10.86 -12.28 -7.65
C ILE A 87 -11.53 -12.38 -9.01
N ASP A 88 -12.86 -12.23 -9.03
CA ASP A 88 -13.58 -12.01 -10.28
C ASP A 88 -13.32 -10.58 -10.77
N ASN A 89 -12.49 -10.45 -11.80
CA ASN A 89 -12.07 -9.16 -12.33
C ASN A 89 -13.22 -8.32 -12.88
N THR A 90 -14.31 -8.93 -13.33
CA THR A 90 -15.51 -8.21 -13.78
C THR A 90 -16.22 -7.55 -12.61
N ARG A 91 -16.39 -8.31 -11.53
CA ARG A 91 -16.98 -7.79 -10.29
C ARG A 91 -16.08 -6.74 -9.66
N TYR A 92 -14.78 -7.00 -9.58
CA TYR A 92 -13.83 -6.05 -9.00
C TYR A 92 -13.76 -4.73 -9.77
N ALA A 93 -13.78 -4.78 -11.09
CA ALA A 93 -13.88 -3.59 -11.94
C ALA A 93 -15.17 -2.78 -11.64
N HIS A 94 -16.30 -3.47 -11.46
CA HIS A 94 -17.56 -2.86 -11.09
C HIS A 94 -17.51 -2.23 -9.69
N ASP A 95 -16.88 -2.89 -8.71
CA ASP A 95 -16.70 -2.35 -7.36
C ASP A 95 -15.88 -1.06 -7.38
N LEU A 96 -14.81 -1.00 -8.17
CA LEU A 96 -14.00 0.21 -8.34
C LEU A 96 -14.79 1.35 -8.98
N LEU A 97 -15.65 1.06 -9.97
CA LEU A 97 -16.54 2.06 -10.58
C LEU A 97 -17.59 2.57 -9.59
N GLN A 98 -18.15 1.69 -8.77
CA GLN A 98 -19.11 2.09 -7.73
C GLN A 98 -18.42 2.94 -6.66
N TRP A 99 -17.22 2.58 -6.25
CA TRP A 99 -16.44 3.37 -5.31
C TRP A 99 -16.14 4.76 -5.89
N GLU A 100 -15.69 4.86 -7.14
CA GLU A 100 -15.44 6.15 -7.81
C GLU A 100 -16.70 7.02 -7.84
N ALA A 101 -17.85 6.44 -8.19
CA ALA A 101 -19.13 7.16 -8.22
C ALA A 101 -19.53 7.67 -6.82
N ALA A 102 -19.31 6.87 -5.77
CA ALA A 102 -19.57 7.26 -4.40
C ALA A 102 -18.64 8.41 -3.94
N MET A 103 -17.36 8.38 -4.31
CA MET A 103 -16.42 9.46 -4.00
C MET A 103 -16.81 10.77 -4.69
N LYS A 104 -17.18 10.72 -5.97
CA LYS A 104 -17.69 11.88 -6.70
C LYS A 104 -18.95 12.46 -6.05
N ALA A 105 -19.86 11.61 -5.59
CA ALA A 105 -21.06 12.05 -4.90
C ALA A 105 -20.80 12.73 -3.55
N LYS A 106 -19.72 12.31 -2.84
CA LYS A 106 -19.24 12.95 -1.61
C LYS A 106 -18.49 14.29 -1.87
N GLY A 107 -18.23 14.64 -3.13
CA GLY A 107 -17.47 15.84 -3.50
C GLY A 107 -15.96 15.69 -3.45
N SER A 108 -15.44 14.47 -3.36
CA SER A 108 -14.02 14.16 -3.51
C SER A 108 -13.61 14.33 -4.96
N LEU A 109 -12.73 15.29 -5.25
CA LEU A 109 -12.54 15.73 -6.62
C LEU A 109 -11.48 15.00 -7.41
N ASP A 110 -10.49 14.35 -6.83
CA ASP A 110 -9.42 13.70 -7.62
C ASP A 110 -8.50 12.76 -6.80
N LEU A 111 -9.08 11.90 -5.98
CA LEU A 111 -8.32 10.91 -5.19
C LEU A 111 -7.85 9.72 -6.03
N LEU A 112 -8.35 9.53 -7.26
CA LEU A 112 -7.93 8.44 -8.13
C LEU A 112 -6.58 8.69 -8.78
N GLY A 113 -5.65 7.78 -8.58
CA GLY A 113 -4.39 7.75 -9.33
C GLY A 113 -4.61 7.67 -10.86
N PRO A 114 -3.69 8.24 -11.67
CA PRO A 114 -3.89 8.40 -13.11
C PRO A 114 -4.08 7.09 -13.86
N SER A 115 -3.42 6.01 -13.47
CA SER A 115 -3.58 4.69 -14.11
C SER A 115 -4.96 4.09 -13.84
N THR A 116 -5.45 4.16 -12.59
CA THR A 116 -6.78 3.68 -12.23
C THR A 116 -7.85 4.46 -12.98
N LYS A 117 -7.76 5.79 -12.98
CA LYS A 117 -8.69 6.67 -13.70
C LYS A 117 -8.77 6.35 -15.19
N ALA A 118 -7.61 6.21 -15.84
CA ALA A 118 -7.54 5.87 -17.26
C ALA A 118 -8.12 4.47 -17.57
N ALA A 119 -7.89 3.50 -16.67
CA ALA A 119 -8.41 2.14 -16.82
C ALA A 119 -9.93 2.09 -16.68
N LEU A 120 -10.50 2.74 -15.65
CA LEU A 120 -11.94 2.80 -15.42
C LEU A 120 -12.67 3.55 -16.56
N GLN A 121 -12.06 4.60 -17.11
CA GLN A 121 -12.61 5.27 -18.29
C GLN A 121 -12.70 4.31 -19.48
N LYS A 122 -11.62 3.59 -19.80
CA LYS A 122 -11.60 2.58 -20.87
C LYS A 122 -12.63 1.48 -20.67
N LEU A 123 -12.80 1.06 -19.40
CA LEU A 123 -13.81 0.07 -19.04
C LEU A 123 -15.23 0.55 -19.38
N THR A 124 -15.56 1.81 -19.09
CA THR A 124 -16.86 2.40 -19.46
C THR A 124 -17.04 2.54 -20.98
N GLU A 125 -15.95 2.61 -21.73
CA GLU A 125 -15.92 2.63 -23.20
C GLU A 125 -16.03 1.22 -23.81
N GLY A 126 -16.09 0.15 -22.97
CA GLY A 126 -16.25 -1.24 -23.41
C GLY A 126 -14.95 -1.93 -23.81
N VAL A 127 -13.79 -1.41 -23.40
CA VAL A 127 -12.49 -2.07 -23.60
C VAL A 127 -12.40 -3.30 -22.70
N SER A 128 -11.77 -4.39 -23.19
CA SER A 128 -11.63 -5.63 -22.41
C SER A 128 -10.79 -5.44 -21.14
N LEU A 129 -11.08 -6.22 -20.11
CA LEU A 129 -10.41 -6.11 -18.79
C LEU A 129 -8.89 -6.28 -18.86
N GLU A 130 -8.39 -7.11 -19.78
CA GLU A 130 -6.95 -7.32 -19.98
C GLU A 130 -6.25 -6.10 -20.60
N GLU A 131 -7.00 -5.29 -21.36
CA GLU A 131 -6.48 -4.11 -22.07
C GLU A 131 -6.67 -2.81 -21.27
N THR A 132 -7.60 -2.76 -20.32
CA THR A 132 -7.85 -1.54 -19.52
C THR A 132 -6.62 -1.10 -18.75
N GLY A 133 -5.94 -2.03 -18.09
CA GLY A 133 -4.73 -1.81 -17.28
C GLY A 133 -3.41 -1.81 -18.06
N ARG A 134 -3.44 -1.96 -19.40
CA ARG A 134 -2.26 -2.19 -20.24
C ARG A 134 -1.11 -1.18 -20.06
N PHE A 135 -1.40 0.03 -19.70
CA PHE A 135 -0.42 1.12 -19.55
C PHE A 135 -0.26 1.60 -18.11
N GLY A 136 -0.87 0.90 -17.12
CA GLY A 136 -0.83 1.29 -15.72
C GLY A 136 0.53 0.98 -15.09
N THR A 137 1.33 2.00 -14.84
CA THR A 137 2.66 1.90 -14.21
C THR A 137 2.72 2.54 -12.83
N THR A 138 1.63 3.19 -12.40
CA THR A 138 1.57 3.84 -11.09
C THR A 138 1.37 2.82 -9.95
N ASN A 139 1.44 3.29 -8.73
CA ASN A 139 1.46 2.48 -7.50
C ASN A 139 0.09 1.99 -7.01
N GLY A 140 -1.01 2.31 -7.70
CA GLY A 140 -2.37 2.00 -7.25
C GLY A 140 -2.67 0.50 -7.04
N GLY A 141 -1.91 -0.40 -7.69
CA GLY A 141 -1.97 -1.83 -7.37
C GLY A 141 -1.29 -2.16 -6.03
N ALA A 142 -0.13 -1.52 -5.76
CA ALA A 142 0.68 -1.74 -4.57
C ALA A 142 0.04 -1.15 -3.31
N MET A 143 -0.52 0.06 -3.37
CA MET A 143 -1.12 0.75 -2.23
C MET A 143 -2.24 -0.08 -1.56
N ARG A 144 -2.98 -0.85 -2.34
CA ARG A 144 -4.09 -1.69 -1.89
C ARG A 144 -3.76 -3.18 -1.78
N ALA A 145 -2.48 -3.58 -1.83
CA ALA A 145 -2.06 -4.98 -1.88
C ALA A 145 -2.09 -5.71 -0.51
N ALA A 146 -2.16 -5.00 0.60
CA ALA A 146 -2.12 -5.59 1.94
C ALA A 146 -3.17 -6.69 2.18
N PRO A 147 -4.44 -6.59 1.74
CA PRO A 147 -5.42 -7.66 1.87
C PRO A 147 -4.99 -8.98 1.21
N VAL A 148 -4.29 -8.93 0.07
CA VAL A 148 -3.74 -10.12 -0.58
C VAL A 148 -2.68 -10.77 0.33
N GLY A 149 -1.77 -9.96 0.89
CA GLY A 149 -0.76 -10.45 1.83
C GLY A 149 -1.34 -11.03 3.12
N ILE A 150 -2.51 -10.54 3.56
CA ILE A 150 -3.23 -11.10 4.72
C ILE A 150 -3.91 -12.42 4.35
N ALA A 151 -4.58 -12.49 3.20
CA ALA A 151 -5.38 -13.63 2.80
C ALA A 151 -4.56 -14.86 2.36
N PHE A 152 -3.34 -14.66 1.86
CA PHE A 152 -2.54 -15.75 1.30
C PHE A 152 -1.17 -15.89 1.98
N ARG A 153 -0.73 -17.14 2.13
CA ARG A 153 0.66 -17.47 2.48
C ARG A 153 1.60 -17.21 1.31
N PRO A 154 2.91 -16.97 1.56
CA PRO A 154 3.88 -16.84 0.47
C PRO A 154 3.87 -18.10 -0.41
N GLY A 155 3.55 -17.93 -1.69
CA GLY A 155 3.43 -19.03 -2.65
C GLY A 155 2.77 -18.61 -3.96
N GLN A 156 2.50 -19.57 -4.84
CA GLN A 156 1.92 -19.31 -6.16
C GLN A 156 0.52 -18.66 -6.05
N ALA A 157 -0.29 -19.07 -5.08
CA ALA A 157 -1.62 -18.49 -4.85
C ALA A 157 -1.56 -16.99 -4.54
N LEU A 158 -0.59 -16.56 -3.71
CA LEU A 158 -0.34 -15.15 -3.44
C LEU A 158 0.05 -14.39 -4.72
N ALA A 159 0.97 -14.95 -5.53
CA ALA A 159 1.42 -14.32 -6.77
C ALA A 159 0.28 -14.18 -7.79
N ASP A 160 -0.60 -15.18 -7.88
CA ASP A 160 -1.76 -15.18 -8.77
C ASP A 160 -2.82 -14.17 -8.28
N ALA A 161 -3.10 -14.13 -6.98
CA ALA A 161 -4.02 -13.16 -6.39
C ALA A 161 -3.51 -11.71 -6.54
N ALA A 162 -2.20 -11.47 -6.32
CA ALA A 162 -1.58 -10.17 -6.54
C ALA A 162 -1.72 -9.71 -7.99
N TRP A 163 -1.46 -10.60 -8.96
CA TRP A 163 -1.69 -10.29 -10.37
C TRP A 163 -3.17 -10.00 -10.68
N GLN A 164 -4.09 -10.85 -10.23
CA GLN A 164 -5.53 -10.65 -10.43
C GLN A 164 -6.02 -9.33 -9.82
N SER A 165 -5.51 -8.92 -8.66
CA SER A 165 -5.91 -7.69 -7.99
C SER A 165 -5.52 -6.41 -8.72
N CYS A 166 -4.52 -6.48 -9.61
CA CYS A 166 -4.04 -5.30 -10.32
C CYS A 166 -4.25 -5.32 -11.84
N VAL A 167 -4.61 -6.47 -12.45
CA VAL A 167 -4.70 -6.60 -13.91
C VAL A 167 -5.65 -5.59 -14.57
N VAL A 168 -6.77 -5.28 -13.93
CA VAL A 168 -7.78 -4.35 -14.46
C VAL A 168 -7.22 -2.93 -14.65
N THR A 169 -6.34 -2.50 -13.75
CA THR A 169 -5.86 -1.11 -13.68
C THR A 169 -4.36 -0.96 -13.96
N HIS A 170 -3.55 -1.98 -13.64
CA HIS A 170 -2.09 -1.93 -13.65
C HIS A 170 -1.46 -3.20 -14.26
N ASN A 171 -1.93 -3.60 -15.44
CA ASN A 171 -1.46 -4.81 -16.15
C ASN A 171 -0.12 -4.59 -16.88
N THR A 172 0.86 -4.04 -16.18
CA THR A 172 2.24 -3.88 -16.65
C THR A 172 3.20 -4.66 -15.76
N VAL A 173 4.41 -4.92 -16.26
CA VAL A 173 5.47 -5.54 -15.45
C VAL A 173 5.65 -4.77 -14.15
N GLN A 174 5.71 -3.44 -14.21
CA GLN A 174 5.90 -2.57 -13.04
C GLN A 174 4.74 -2.66 -12.05
N GLY A 175 3.50 -2.60 -12.53
CA GLY A 175 2.33 -2.69 -11.65
C GLY A 175 2.23 -4.04 -10.93
N ILE A 176 2.56 -5.14 -11.62
CA ILE A 176 2.52 -6.49 -11.06
C ILE A 176 3.69 -6.73 -10.10
N GLU A 177 4.92 -6.33 -10.46
CA GLU A 177 6.07 -6.38 -9.54
C GLU A 177 5.78 -5.63 -8.24
N ALA A 178 5.28 -4.39 -8.34
CA ALA A 178 4.95 -3.54 -7.20
C ALA A 178 3.91 -4.17 -6.27
N THR A 179 2.79 -4.63 -6.84
CA THR A 179 1.70 -5.26 -6.09
C THR A 179 2.16 -6.54 -5.40
N THR A 180 2.92 -7.38 -6.12
CA THR A 180 3.41 -8.66 -5.58
C THR A 180 4.45 -8.46 -4.49
N LEU A 181 5.36 -7.47 -4.62
CA LEU A 181 6.35 -7.13 -3.59
C LEU A 181 5.69 -6.74 -2.28
N VAL A 182 4.71 -5.83 -2.31
CA VAL A 182 4.00 -5.38 -1.10
C VAL A 182 3.19 -6.52 -0.48
N ALA A 183 2.42 -7.27 -1.27
CA ALA A 183 1.66 -8.41 -0.79
C ALA A 183 2.55 -9.49 -0.16
N ALA A 184 3.70 -9.79 -0.78
CA ALA A 184 4.67 -10.76 -0.27
C ALA A 184 5.32 -10.28 1.03
N ALA A 185 5.74 -9.01 1.13
CA ALA A 185 6.31 -8.45 2.34
C ALA A 185 5.33 -8.53 3.53
N VAL A 186 4.07 -8.14 3.31
CA VAL A 186 3.01 -8.29 4.32
C VAL A 186 2.82 -9.75 4.71
N SER A 187 2.78 -10.66 3.74
CA SER A 187 2.55 -12.08 4.00
C SER A 187 3.69 -12.73 4.79
N PHE A 188 4.95 -12.49 4.41
CA PHE A 188 6.11 -12.99 5.16
C PHE A 188 6.19 -12.42 6.58
N ALA A 189 5.88 -11.11 6.75
CA ALA A 189 5.83 -10.50 8.06
C ALA A 189 4.77 -11.16 8.96
N ILE A 190 3.58 -11.47 8.43
CA ILE A 190 2.51 -12.17 9.18
C ILE A 190 2.97 -13.58 9.59
N GLU A 191 3.70 -14.30 8.75
CA GLU A 191 4.29 -15.62 9.10
C GLU A 191 5.36 -15.51 10.21
N GLY A 192 5.87 -14.32 10.48
CA GLY A 192 6.88 -14.07 11.50
C GLY A 192 8.30 -14.12 11.01
N GLU A 193 8.50 -13.97 9.73
CA GLU A 193 9.80 -13.89 9.10
C GLU A 193 10.38 -12.48 9.29
N ARG A 194 11.46 -12.36 10.09
CA ARG A 194 12.07 -11.04 10.38
C ARG A 194 12.58 -10.36 9.12
N ASP A 195 13.12 -11.13 8.20
CA ASP A 195 13.72 -10.64 6.97
C ASP A 195 12.70 -10.49 5.83
N PHE A 196 11.44 -10.22 6.19
CA PHE A 196 10.29 -10.22 5.27
C PHE A 196 10.46 -9.31 4.05
N LEU A 197 11.20 -8.21 4.16
CA LEU A 197 11.49 -7.31 3.03
C LEU A 197 12.40 -8.01 2.01
N HIS A 198 13.48 -8.63 2.45
CA HIS A 198 14.38 -9.39 1.57
C HIS A 198 13.71 -10.63 1.00
N LEU A 199 12.94 -11.35 1.82
CA LEU A 199 12.17 -12.52 1.36
C LEU A 199 11.16 -12.16 0.28
N ALA A 200 10.52 -10.98 0.37
CA ALA A 200 9.63 -10.50 -0.67
C ALA A 200 10.37 -10.25 -1.99
N VAL A 201 11.54 -9.63 -1.94
CA VAL A 201 12.40 -9.42 -3.11
C VAL A 201 12.82 -10.75 -3.74
N GLU A 202 13.33 -11.69 -2.93
CA GLU A 202 13.71 -13.01 -3.40
C GLU A 202 12.55 -13.81 -3.98
N PHE A 203 11.36 -13.67 -3.40
CA PHE A 203 10.15 -14.32 -3.88
C PHE A 203 9.79 -13.82 -5.27
N VAL A 204 9.71 -12.49 -5.45
CA VAL A 204 9.36 -11.90 -6.75
C VAL A 204 10.42 -12.19 -7.82
N GLN A 205 11.70 -12.23 -7.47
CA GLN A 205 12.78 -12.61 -8.40
C GLN A 205 12.62 -14.01 -9.00
N LYS A 206 12.00 -14.94 -8.26
CA LYS A 206 11.81 -16.33 -8.70
C LYS A 206 10.54 -16.52 -9.55
N LEU A 207 9.65 -15.52 -9.59
CA LEU A 207 8.41 -15.60 -10.34
C LEU A 207 8.64 -15.34 -11.84
N PRO A 208 7.85 -15.99 -12.72
CA PRO A 208 7.84 -15.62 -14.13
C PRO A 208 7.32 -14.18 -14.29
N GLN A 209 7.96 -13.42 -15.16
CA GLN A 209 7.52 -12.07 -15.49
C GLN A 209 6.12 -12.10 -16.12
N ARG A 210 5.22 -11.25 -15.63
CA ARG A 210 3.84 -11.10 -16.11
C ARG A 210 3.58 -9.62 -16.45
N GLY A 211 2.57 -9.40 -17.27
CA GLY A 211 2.10 -8.07 -17.65
C GLY A 211 2.71 -7.52 -18.94
N ASN A 212 2.20 -6.38 -19.32
CA ASN A 212 2.66 -5.70 -20.52
C ASN A 212 3.98 -4.97 -20.26
N TRP A 213 4.85 -4.97 -21.28
CA TRP A 213 6.10 -4.24 -21.21
C TRP A 213 5.85 -2.71 -21.21
N SER A 214 6.64 -2.00 -20.42
CA SER A 214 6.76 -0.55 -20.49
C SER A 214 8.24 -0.13 -20.44
N ALA A 215 8.55 1.08 -20.91
CA ALA A 215 9.91 1.61 -20.89
C ALA A 215 10.37 2.14 -19.52
N LYS A 216 9.54 1.96 -18.47
CA LYS A 216 9.90 2.35 -17.10
C LYS A 216 10.90 1.38 -16.50
N ALA A 217 11.68 1.86 -15.52
CA ALA A 217 12.59 1.00 -14.76
C ALA A 217 11.84 -0.11 -14.00
N SER A 218 12.48 -1.27 -13.78
CA SER A 218 11.94 -2.35 -12.96
C SER A 218 11.75 -1.89 -11.52
N VAL A 219 10.58 -2.18 -10.96
CA VAL A 219 10.29 -1.93 -9.54
C VAL A 219 11.18 -2.82 -8.67
N LEU A 220 11.26 -4.10 -9.00
CA LEU A 220 12.08 -5.06 -8.27
C LEU A 220 13.54 -4.63 -8.15
N ALA A 221 14.15 -4.21 -9.27
CA ALA A 221 15.55 -3.78 -9.27
C ALA A 221 15.76 -2.51 -8.43
N ARG A 222 14.83 -1.56 -8.47
CA ARG A 222 14.92 -0.33 -7.68
C ARG A 222 14.66 -0.57 -6.20
N VAL A 223 13.68 -1.39 -5.86
CA VAL A 223 13.43 -1.82 -4.47
C VAL A 223 14.68 -2.48 -3.90
N GLN A 224 15.26 -3.44 -4.60
CA GLN A 224 16.49 -4.12 -4.16
C GLN A 224 17.64 -3.14 -3.94
N TYR A 225 17.83 -2.20 -4.86
CA TYR A 225 18.91 -1.21 -4.77
C TYR A 225 18.73 -0.28 -3.57
N PHE A 226 17.57 0.39 -3.45
CA PHE A 226 17.37 1.40 -2.40
C PHE A 226 17.16 0.81 -1.01
N MET A 227 16.59 -0.39 -0.90
CA MET A 227 16.51 -1.13 0.37
C MET A 227 17.92 -1.49 0.88
N ASN A 228 18.77 -2.11 0.05
CA ASN A 228 20.14 -2.43 0.42
C ASN A 228 20.95 -1.18 0.75
N TRP A 229 20.77 -0.11 -0.02
CA TRP A 229 21.42 1.17 0.26
C TRP A 229 20.94 1.75 1.62
N ALA A 230 19.65 1.70 1.93
CA ALA A 230 19.11 2.16 3.19
C ALA A 230 19.71 1.45 4.41
N GLU A 231 19.97 0.15 4.29
CA GLU A 231 20.58 -0.69 5.35
C GLU A 231 22.08 -0.50 5.50
N THR A 232 22.80 -0.07 4.46
CA THR A 232 24.26 0.04 4.44
C THR A 232 24.74 1.49 4.62
N ASP A 233 24.60 2.29 3.60
CA ASP A 233 25.07 3.70 3.58
C ASP A 233 24.03 4.64 4.12
N GLY A 234 22.75 4.43 3.75
CA GLY A 234 21.63 5.24 4.18
C GLY A 234 21.41 5.25 5.69
N CYS A 235 21.70 4.13 6.37
CA CYS A 235 21.55 4.05 7.83
C CYS A 235 22.52 4.97 8.61
N ARG A 236 23.54 5.51 7.96
CA ARG A 236 24.54 6.44 8.56
C ARG A 236 24.20 7.90 8.37
N LEU A 237 23.24 8.19 7.50
CA LEU A 237 22.79 9.54 7.19
C LEU A 237 21.82 10.05 8.26
N ASN A 238 21.74 11.36 8.46
CA ASN A 238 20.62 11.94 9.18
C ASN A 238 19.34 11.91 8.30
N ASP A 239 18.18 12.24 8.86
CA ASP A 239 16.91 12.14 8.17
C ASP A 239 16.80 13.08 6.96
N ASP A 240 17.36 14.29 7.04
CA ASP A 240 17.35 15.24 5.92
C ASP A 240 18.22 14.75 4.74
N GLU A 241 19.39 14.20 5.04
CA GLU A 241 20.28 13.59 4.03
C GLU A 241 19.63 12.35 3.39
N PHE A 242 19.02 11.50 4.20
CA PHE A 242 18.30 10.32 3.70
C PHE A 242 17.10 10.71 2.83
N ALA A 243 16.32 11.71 3.26
CA ALA A 243 15.21 12.25 2.48
C ALA A 243 15.68 12.82 1.14
N ALA A 244 16.81 13.53 1.11
CA ALA A 244 17.37 14.08 -0.13
C ALA A 244 17.69 12.99 -1.16
N VAL A 245 18.28 11.87 -0.75
CA VAL A 245 18.55 10.74 -1.66
C VAL A 245 17.24 10.12 -2.16
N LEU A 246 16.24 9.93 -1.27
CA LEU A 246 14.94 9.41 -1.71
C LEU A 246 14.25 10.35 -2.71
N GLN A 247 14.31 11.66 -2.50
CA GLN A 247 13.69 12.64 -3.39
C GLN A 247 14.36 12.71 -4.77
N TRP A 248 15.70 12.71 -4.81
CA TRP A 248 16.42 13.01 -6.04
C TRP A 248 16.92 11.80 -6.79
N ASP A 249 17.30 10.72 -6.10
CA ASP A 249 17.86 9.53 -6.73
C ASP A 249 16.82 8.40 -6.86
N CYS A 250 15.98 8.22 -5.83
CA CYS A 250 14.89 7.25 -5.86
C CYS A 250 13.65 7.77 -6.59
N GLY A 251 13.27 9.01 -6.35
CA GLY A 251 11.98 9.56 -6.71
C GLY A 251 10.89 9.18 -5.71
N THR A 252 9.89 10.06 -5.61
CA THR A 252 8.77 9.94 -4.68
C THR A 252 7.43 10.23 -5.38
N SER A 253 7.36 10.04 -6.69
CA SER A 253 6.14 10.25 -7.46
C SER A 253 5.18 9.07 -7.37
N VAL A 254 4.01 9.21 -7.99
CA VAL A 254 3.00 8.14 -8.12
C VAL A 254 3.48 6.92 -8.94
N GLU A 255 4.65 6.99 -9.59
CA GLU A 255 5.19 5.85 -10.34
C GLU A 255 5.63 4.74 -9.40
N SER A 256 5.19 3.52 -9.66
CA SER A 256 5.43 2.38 -8.76
C SER A 256 6.91 2.06 -8.54
N ASN A 257 7.75 2.30 -9.54
CA ASN A 257 9.20 2.09 -9.42
C ASN A 257 9.91 3.16 -8.57
N GLU A 258 9.23 4.23 -8.18
CA GLU A 258 9.71 5.26 -7.27
C GLU A 258 9.10 5.09 -5.87
N SER A 259 7.78 5.25 -5.74
CA SER A 259 7.09 5.20 -4.45
C SER A 259 7.27 3.87 -3.71
N VAL A 260 7.20 2.72 -4.39
CA VAL A 260 7.40 1.42 -3.74
C VAL A 260 8.86 1.23 -3.31
N ALA A 261 9.83 1.68 -4.12
CA ALA A 261 11.23 1.64 -3.73
C ALA A 261 11.52 2.55 -2.53
N ALA A 262 10.94 3.75 -2.49
CA ALA A 262 11.03 4.65 -1.34
C ALA A 262 10.40 4.03 -0.09
N ALA A 263 9.21 3.42 -0.20
CA ALA A 263 8.53 2.78 0.93
C ALA A 263 9.35 1.60 1.52
N PHE A 264 9.97 0.76 0.68
CA PHE A 264 10.85 -0.33 1.14
C PHE A 264 12.12 0.21 1.80
N ALA A 265 12.73 1.26 1.25
CA ALA A 265 13.91 1.91 1.85
C ALA A 265 13.59 2.52 3.22
N ILE A 266 12.43 3.16 3.36
CA ILE A 266 11.95 3.72 4.63
C ILE A 266 11.69 2.60 5.64
N ALA A 267 10.98 1.55 5.22
CA ALA A 267 10.71 0.40 6.09
C ALA A 267 11.99 -0.31 6.57
N ALA A 268 13.00 -0.42 5.70
CA ALA A 268 14.30 -1.01 6.05
C ALA A 268 15.07 -0.13 7.04
N ARG A 269 15.15 1.19 6.79
CA ARG A 269 15.88 2.13 7.64
C ARG A 269 15.26 2.27 9.02
N PHE A 270 13.94 2.44 9.09
CA PHE A 270 13.21 2.72 10.32
C PHE A 270 12.45 1.49 10.84
N PHE A 271 13.00 0.30 10.59
CA PHE A 271 12.37 -0.97 10.94
C PHE A 271 11.90 -1.03 12.39
N ASP A 272 12.71 -0.57 13.35
CA ASP A 272 12.43 -0.65 14.79
C ASP A 272 11.57 0.52 15.32
N ASP A 273 11.25 1.54 14.49
CA ASP A 273 10.40 2.67 14.85
C ASP A 273 9.36 2.97 13.75
N PRO A 274 8.28 2.16 13.67
CA PRO A 274 7.24 2.32 12.66
C PRO A 274 6.57 3.70 12.67
N THR A 275 6.36 4.29 13.83
CA THR A 275 5.73 5.62 13.93
C THR A 275 6.61 6.69 13.28
N HIS A 276 7.92 6.67 13.58
CA HIS A 276 8.87 7.58 12.94
C HIS A 276 8.94 7.35 11.43
N ALA A 277 8.93 6.09 10.98
CA ALA A 277 8.90 5.75 9.56
C ALA A 277 7.75 6.44 8.82
N LEU A 278 6.52 6.40 9.38
CA LEU A 278 5.35 7.02 8.75
C LEU A 278 5.40 8.54 8.81
N CYS A 279 5.83 9.12 9.92
CA CYS A 279 6.03 10.57 10.04
C CYS A 279 7.09 11.09 9.05
N PHE A 280 8.18 10.33 8.88
CA PHE A 280 9.22 10.62 7.89
C PHE A 280 8.66 10.55 6.46
N ALA A 281 7.93 9.46 6.11
CA ALA A 281 7.30 9.31 4.80
C ALA A 281 6.34 10.46 4.49
N ALA A 282 5.57 10.91 5.47
CA ALA A 282 4.66 12.06 5.33
C ALA A 282 5.38 13.40 5.10
N ALA A 283 6.69 13.50 5.35
CA ALA A 283 7.46 14.73 5.24
C ALA A 283 8.38 14.81 4.01
N ILE A 284 8.59 13.69 3.30
CA ILE A 284 9.59 13.65 2.20
C ILE A 284 9.14 14.36 0.91
N GLY A 285 7.85 14.64 0.75
CA GLY A 285 7.28 15.22 -0.46
C GLY A 285 6.97 14.19 -1.55
N GLY A 286 6.17 14.60 -2.53
CA GLY A 286 5.68 13.72 -3.58
C GLY A 286 4.41 12.98 -3.17
N ASP A 287 4.36 11.69 -3.40
CA ASP A 287 3.20 10.80 -3.13
C ASP A 287 3.25 10.25 -1.70
N THR A 288 3.21 11.16 -0.75
CA THR A 288 3.48 10.90 0.66
C THR A 288 2.48 9.98 1.35
N ASP A 289 1.22 10.04 0.98
CA ASP A 289 0.15 9.16 1.48
C ASP A 289 0.38 7.70 1.06
N THR A 290 0.60 7.45 -0.22
CA THR A 290 0.85 6.10 -0.72
C THR A 290 2.17 5.53 -0.19
N ILE A 291 3.26 6.31 -0.15
CA ILE A 291 4.55 5.87 0.40
C ILE A 291 4.39 5.48 1.87
N ALA A 292 3.71 6.31 2.66
CA ALA A 292 3.48 6.04 4.08
C ALA A 292 2.49 4.87 4.29
N ALA A 293 1.44 4.75 3.47
CA ALA A 293 0.50 3.63 3.52
C ALA A 293 1.19 2.27 3.26
N ILE A 294 2.02 2.19 2.21
CA ILE A 294 2.78 0.97 1.88
C ILE A 294 3.78 0.63 3.00
N ALA A 295 4.55 1.59 3.48
CA ALA A 295 5.48 1.38 4.60
C ALA A 295 4.73 0.95 5.86
N GLY A 296 3.59 1.58 6.15
CA GLY A 296 2.71 1.27 7.28
C GLY A 296 2.14 -0.15 7.21
N ALA A 297 1.70 -0.59 6.03
CA ALA A 297 1.22 -1.96 5.83
C ALA A 297 2.31 -3.00 6.14
N MET A 298 3.51 -2.80 5.63
CA MET A 298 4.64 -3.72 5.82
C MET A 298 5.13 -3.74 7.27
N LEU A 299 5.37 -2.59 7.87
CA LEU A 299 5.84 -2.48 9.25
C LEU A 299 4.76 -2.93 10.25
N GLY A 300 3.49 -2.59 9.99
CA GLY A 300 2.36 -3.03 10.79
C GLY A 300 2.16 -4.55 10.76
N ALA A 301 2.41 -5.18 9.60
CA ALA A 301 2.38 -6.63 9.47
C ALA A 301 3.42 -7.34 10.34
N TRP A 302 4.53 -6.70 10.66
CA TRP A 302 5.55 -7.25 11.56
C TRP A 302 5.29 -6.89 13.03
N HIS A 303 5.07 -5.60 13.32
CA HIS A 303 4.99 -5.09 14.69
C HIS A 303 3.61 -5.25 15.33
N GLY A 304 2.55 -5.52 14.53
CA GLY A 304 1.18 -5.43 15.02
C GLY A 304 0.75 -3.97 15.26
N MET A 305 -0.45 -3.79 15.78
CA MET A 305 -0.98 -2.45 16.09
C MET A 305 -0.17 -1.69 17.15
N GLN A 306 0.49 -2.43 18.05
CA GLN A 306 1.32 -1.87 19.14
C GLN A 306 2.62 -1.20 18.64
N GLY A 307 3.02 -1.39 17.38
CA GLY A 307 4.17 -0.72 16.78
C GLY A 307 3.95 0.77 16.51
N PHE A 308 2.71 1.23 16.55
CA PHE A 308 2.35 2.61 16.23
C PHE A 308 1.95 3.44 17.45
N ASP A 309 2.07 4.78 17.35
CA ASP A 309 1.52 5.68 18.36
C ASP A 309 0.03 5.43 18.55
N LYS A 310 -0.32 5.10 19.80
CA LYS A 310 -1.68 4.69 20.14
C LYS A 310 -2.70 5.81 19.90
N THR A 311 -2.34 7.05 20.16
CA THR A 311 -3.27 8.19 20.05
C THR A 311 -3.62 8.45 18.61
N MET A 312 -2.63 8.46 17.72
CA MET A 312 -2.83 8.62 16.28
C MET A 312 -3.62 7.46 15.70
N LEU A 313 -3.26 6.23 16.08
CA LEU A 313 -3.93 5.04 15.60
C LEU A 313 -5.40 4.99 16.03
N ASP A 314 -5.71 5.22 17.32
CA ASP A 314 -7.08 5.24 17.83
C ASP A 314 -7.93 6.30 17.10
N GLN A 315 -7.37 7.48 16.78
CA GLN A 315 -8.06 8.53 16.03
C GLN A 315 -8.41 8.06 14.62
N VAL A 316 -7.47 7.48 13.89
CA VAL A 316 -7.71 6.98 12.52
C VAL A 316 -8.74 5.86 12.52
N LEU A 317 -8.63 4.90 13.44
CA LEU A 317 -9.56 3.78 13.53
C LEU A 317 -10.98 4.22 13.90
N SER A 318 -11.14 5.25 14.76
CA SER A 318 -12.44 5.84 15.06
C SER A 318 -13.07 6.45 13.80
N GLN A 319 -12.30 7.21 13.03
CA GLN A 319 -12.79 7.83 11.79
C GLN A 319 -13.11 6.80 10.69
N LEU A 320 -12.31 5.73 10.57
CA LEU A 320 -12.64 4.63 9.65
C LEU A 320 -14.02 4.04 9.94
N ALA A 321 -14.33 3.82 11.22
CA ALA A 321 -15.62 3.25 11.62
C ALA A 321 -16.78 4.25 11.47
N GLU A 322 -16.58 5.51 11.86
CA GLU A 322 -17.62 6.53 11.96
C GLU A 322 -17.89 7.24 10.62
N ASP A 323 -16.83 7.67 9.91
CA ASP A 323 -16.93 8.49 8.70
C ASP A 323 -16.96 7.64 7.42
N ASN A 324 -16.15 6.55 7.38
CA ASN A 324 -16.05 5.69 6.20
C ASN A 324 -16.91 4.42 6.31
N HIS A 325 -17.41 4.08 7.50
CA HIS A 325 -18.18 2.86 7.77
C HIS A 325 -17.41 1.57 7.43
N LEU A 326 -16.10 1.56 7.67
CA LEU A 326 -15.20 0.43 7.39
C LEU A 326 -14.96 -0.38 8.68
N ASP A 327 -15.30 -1.67 8.64
CA ASP A 327 -15.08 -2.61 9.74
C ASP A 327 -13.71 -3.29 9.62
N LEU A 328 -12.68 -2.71 10.23
CA LEU A 328 -11.33 -3.26 10.24
C LEU A 328 -11.30 -4.67 10.86
N VAL A 329 -11.97 -4.87 12.01
CA VAL A 329 -11.88 -6.13 12.75
C VAL A 329 -12.57 -7.28 12.00
N GLY A 330 -13.77 -7.04 11.49
CA GLY A 330 -14.51 -8.01 10.70
C GLY A 330 -13.79 -8.37 9.40
N THR A 331 -13.31 -7.35 8.68
CA THR A 331 -12.57 -7.53 7.42
C THR A 331 -11.30 -8.36 7.62
N VAL A 332 -10.44 -7.99 8.57
CA VAL A 332 -9.18 -8.72 8.83
C VAL A 332 -9.45 -10.13 9.37
N THR A 333 -10.50 -10.31 10.15
CA THR A 333 -10.90 -11.65 10.64
C THR A 333 -11.29 -12.56 9.47
N SER A 334 -12.06 -12.05 8.52
CA SER A 334 -12.50 -12.80 7.33
C SER A 334 -11.33 -13.10 6.37
N LEU A 335 -10.44 -12.13 6.13
CA LEU A 335 -9.21 -12.37 5.34
C LEU A 335 -8.29 -13.41 5.99
N SER A 336 -8.13 -13.36 7.33
CA SER A 336 -7.32 -14.34 8.05
C SER A 336 -7.91 -15.75 7.98
N ALA A 337 -9.24 -15.88 7.89
CA ALA A 337 -9.88 -17.16 7.69
C ALA A 337 -9.57 -17.76 6.30
N LEU A 338 -9.46 -16.93 5.25
CA LEU A 338 -9.00 -17.37 3.93
C LEU A 338 -7.56 -17.90 3.99
N ARG A 339 -6.68 -17.25 4.74
CA ARG A 339 -5.29 -17.69 4.92
C ARG A 339 -5.19 -19.05 5.59
N ASP A 340 -6.11 -19.38 6.50
CA ASP A 340 -6.14 -20.66 7.22
C ASP A 340 -6.78 -21.80 6.38
N ASP A 341 -7.43 -21.47 5.26
CA ASP A 341 -7.98 -22.47 4.34
C ASP A 341 -6.86 -23.14 3.56
N SER A 342 -6.61 -24.43 3.89
CA SER A 342 -5.58 -25.23 3.23
C SER A 342 -5.84 -25.42 1.73
N ALA A 343 -7.10 -25.45 1.30
CA ALA A 343 -7.46 -25.62 -0.11
C ALA A 343 -7.01 -24.44 -0.99
N LEU A 344 -6.93 -23.23 -0.43
CA LEU A 344 -6.43 -22.05 -1.15
C LEU A 344 -4.90 -21.98 -1.22
N ASN A 345 -4.21 -22.59 -0.24
CA ASN A 345 -2.76 -22.49 -0.09
C ASN A 345 -2.02 -23.75 -0.64
N ASP A 346 -2.70 -24.91 -0.72
CA ASP A 346 -2.12 -26.18 -1.21
C ASP A 346 -2.19 -26.34 -2.74
N ALA A 347 -2.85 -25.45 -3.45
CA ALA A 347 -2.81 -25.40 -4.91
C ALA A 347 -1.43 -24.90 -5.35
N ASN A 348 -0.50 -25.86 -5.55
CA ASN A 348 0.79 -25.72 -6.21
C ASN A 348 2.05 -25.64 -5.31
N ILE A 349 2.40 -26.79 -4.76
CA ILE A 349 3.81 -27.23 -4.76
C ILE A 349 3.90 -28.32 -5.83
N VAL A 350 4.14 -27.93 -7.08
CA VAL A 350 4.69 -28.82 -8.12
C VAL A 350 5.79 -28.05 -8.83
#